data_19a05a78ff8a26702dc3736be10a738f
#
_entry.id   19a05a78ff8a26702dc3736be10a738f
#
_cell.length_a   1.000
_cell.length_b   1.000
_cell.length_c   1.000
_cell.angle_alpha   90.00
_cell.angle_beta   90.00
_cell.angle_gamma   90.00
#
_symmetry.space_group_name_H-M   'P 1'
#
loop_
_entity.id
_entity.type
_entity.pdbx_description
1 polymer ?
#
loop_
_entity_poly.entity_id
_entity_poly.type
_entity_poly.pdbx_seq_one_letter_code
_entity_poly.pdbx_strand_id
1 'polypeptide(L)' 'LIEACGDGESFCRSNILKYASRYDKKGTARRDILKILHYAVLLMHFNDKNAQRETYPQ' A
#
# COMPACT_ATOMS: atom_id res chain seq x y z
N LEU A 1 0.50 15.88 -4.33
CA LEU A 1 -0.15 15.79 -3.08
C LEU A 1 0.39 14.69 -2.23
N ILE A 2 -0.14 13.48 -2.38
CA ILE A 2 0.39 12.39 -1.58
C ILE A 2 1.84 12.16 -1.91
N GLU A 3 2.16 12.16 -3.17
CA GLU A 3 3.54 11.96 -3.58
C GLU A 3 4.41 13.14 -3.21
N ALA A 4 3.84 14.31 -3.31
CA ALA A 4 4.61 15.51 -3.00
C ALA A 4 5.04 15.50 -1.56
N CYS A 5 4.22 14.95 -0.70
CA CYS A 5 4.55 14.89 0.71
C CYS A 5 5.36 13.66 1.07
N GLY A 6 5.57 12.78 0.13
CA GLY A 6 6.26 11.55 0.43
C GLY A 6 5.44 10.57 1.23
N ASP A 7 4.13 10.72 1.21
CA ASP A 7 3.24 9.90 2.00
C ASP A 7 2.58 8.79 1.21
N GLY A 8 3.05 8.54 0.00
CA GLY A 8 2.45 7.49 -0.81
C GLY A 8 2.51 6.13 -0.13
N GLU A 9 3.64 5.85 0.48
CA GLU A 9 3.83 4.59 1.18
C GLU A 9 2.86 4.48 2.36
N SER A 10 2.77 5.55 3.12
CA SER A 10 1.91 5.59 4.28
C SER A 10 0.45 5.45 3.88
N PHE A 11 0.07 6.09 2.80
CA PHE A 11 -1.29 6.01 2.29
C PHE A 11 -1.64 4.57 1.92
N CYS A 12 -0.74 3.89 1.22
CA CYS A 12 -0.99 2.52 0.81
C CYS A 12 -1.09 1.60 2.02
N ARG A 13 -0.21 1.78 2.99
CA ARG A 13 -0.25 0.96 4.20
C ARG A 13 -1.56 1.13 4.94
N SER A 14 -1.99 2.36 5.07
CA SER A 14 -3.24 2.63 5.79
C SER A 14 -4.42 1.97 5.10
N ASN A 15 -4.45 2.03 3.78
CA ASN A 15 -5.55 1.42 3.05
C ASN A 15 -5.50 -0.10 3.14
N ILE A 16 -4.31 -0.68 3.08
CA ILE A 16 -4.18 -2.12 3.21
C ILE A 16 -4.70 -2.56 4.57
N LEU A 17 -4.29 -1.86 5.62
CA LEU A 17 -4.73 -2.21 6.96
C LEU A 17 -6.24 -2.04 7.10
N LYS A 18 -6.77 -0.98 6.55
CA LYS A 18 -8.20 -0.73 6.63
C LYS A 18 -9.00 -1.85 5.98
N TYR A 19 -8.63 -2.22 4.78
CA TYR A 19 -9.35 -3.28 4.09
C TYR A 19 -9.10 -4.63 4.71
N ALA A 20 -7.88 -4.85 5.19
CA ALA A 20 -7.55 -6.13 5.81
C ALA A 20 -8.34 -6.36 7.09
N SER A 21 -8.64 -5.29 7.82
CA SER A 21 -9.33 -5.42 9.08
C SER A 21 -10.83 -5.61 8.92
N ARG A 22 -11.38 -5.36 7.73
CA ARG A 22 -12.82 -5.44 7.58
C ARG A 22 -13.28 -6.29 6.41
N TYR A 23 -12.37 -6.94 5.72
CA TYR A 23 -12.75 -7.66 4.51
C TYR A 23 -13.72 -8.79 4.80
N ASP A 24 -13.70 -9.34 6.00
CA ASP A 24 -14.55 -10.47 6.34
C ASP A 24 -15.86 -10.06 7.01
N LYS A 25 -16.16 -8.77 7.03
CA LYS A 25 -17.34 -8.30 7.76
C LYS A 25 -18.47 -7.83 6.87
N LYS A 26 -18.19 -7.51 5.63
CA LYS A 26 -19.17 -6.88 4.79
C LYS A 26 -19.71 -7.77 3.70
N GLY A 27 -19.23 -8.96 3.58
CA GLY A 27 -19.68 -9.82 2.50
C GLY A 27 -19.09 -9.48 1.16
N THR A 28 -18.14 -8.56 1.12
CA THR A 28 -17.46 -8.21 -0.11
C THR A 28 -15.97 -8.54 0.01
N ALA A 29 -15.68 -9.68 0.60
CA ALA A 29 -14.30 -10.05 0.89
C ALA A 29 -13.43 -10.05 -0.35
N ARG A 30 -13.95 -10.61 -1.43
CA ARG A 30 -13.13 -10.73 -2.64
C ARG A 30 -12.74 -9.36 -3.17
N ARG A 31 -13.67 -8.42 -3.14
CA ARG A 31 -13.39 -7.08 -3.62
C ARG A 31 -12.36 -6.39 -2.74
N ASP A 32 -12.50 -6.53 -1.43
CA ASP A 32 -11.57 -5.90 -0.51
C ASP A 32 -10.18 -6.50 -0.63
N ILE A 33 -10.11 -7.80 -0.82
CA ILE A 33 -8.82 -8.44 -0.99
C ILE A 33 -8.14 -7.96 -2.27
N LEU A 34 -8.92 -7.75 -3.32
CA LEU A 34 -8.35 -7.21 -4.56
C LEU A 34 -7.80 -5.81 -4.35
N LYS A 35 -8.47 -5.02 -3.55
CA LYS A 35 -7.97 -3.68 -3.23
C LYS A 35 -6.68 -3.74 -2.44
N ILE A 36 -6.60 -4.70 -1.52
CA ILE A 36 -5.38 -4.89 -0.76
C ILE A 36 -4.24 -5.23 -1.72
N LEU A 37 -4.50 -6.11 -2.65
CA LEU A 37 -3.49 -6.50 -3.61
C LEU A 37 -3.05 -5.31 -4.45
N HIS A 38 -4.00 -4.51 -4.87
CA HIS A 38 -3.69 -3.34 -5.67
C HIS A 38 -2.79 -2.37 -4.90
N TYR A 39 -3.14 -2.09 -3.66
CA TYR A 39 -2.34 -1.19 -2.86
C TYR A 39 -0.99 -1.80 -2.51
N ALA A 40 -0.94 -3.12 -2.40
CA ALA A 40 0.34 -3.77 -2.13
C ALA A 40 1.30 -3.58 -3.29
N VAL A 41 0.79 -3.65 -4.52
CA VAL A 41 1.62 -3.42 -5.69
C VAL A 41 2.12 -1.99 -5.70
N LEU A 42 1.25 -1.04 -5.39
CA LEU A 42 1.65 0.34 -5.32
C LEU A 42 2.69 0.56 -4.23
N LEU A 43 2.47 -0.08 -3.10
CA LEU A 43 3.40 0.04 -1.98
C LEU A 43 4.79 -0.46 -2.38
N MET A 44 4.82 -1.53 -3.15
CA MET A 44 6.09 -2.07 -3.60
C MET A 44 6.82 -1.08 -4.50
N HIS A 45 6.06 -0.40 -5.36
CA HIS A 45 6.66 0.61 -6.22
C HIS A 45 7.26 1.75 -5.42
N PHE A 46 6.54 2.22 -4.42
CA PHE A 46 7.05 3.30 -3.59
C PHE A 46 8.27 2.86 -2.82
N ASN A 47 8.26 1.65 -2.32
CA ASN A 47 9.39 1.13 -1.58
C ASN A 47 10.62 0.99 -2.46
N ASP A 48 10.44 0.51 -3.67
CA ASP A 48 11.56 0.37 -4.60
C ASP A 48 12.14 1.72 -4.94
N LYS A 49 11.27 2.69 -5.14
CA LYS A 49 11.71 4.03 -5.47
C LYS A 49 12.54 4.62 -4.36
N ASN A 50 12.09 4.47 -3.13
CA ASN A 50 12.82 4.98 -1.98
C ASN A 50 14.15 4.26 -1.81
N ALA A 51 14.17 2.97 -2.02
CA ALA A 51 15.39 2.20 -1.89
C ALA A 51 16.42 2.66 -2.91
N GLN A 52 15.99 2.93 -4.13
CA GLN A 52 16.90 3.40 -5.15
C GLN A 52 17.50 4.74 -4.79
N ARG A 53 16.69 5.59 -4.21
CA ARG A 53 17.18 6.91 -3.84
C ARG A 53 18.23 6.84 -2.75
N GLU A 54 18.05 5.92 -1.84
CA GLU A 54 18.93 5.86 -0.70
C GLU A 54 20.14 4.99 -0.92
N THR A 55 20.10 4.20 -1.96
CA THR A 55 21.28 3.44 -2.31
C THR A 55 21.76 2.58 -1.16
N TYR A 56 20.94 1.70 -0.73
CA TYR A 56 21.33 0.82 0.35
C TYR A 56 22.45 -0.09 -0.06
N PRO A 57 23.38 -0.33 0.83
CA PRO A 57 24.42 -1.31 0.57
C PRO A 57 23.78 -2.62 0.82
N GLN A 58 23.06 -3.12 0.70
CA GLN A 58 22.51 -4.42 0.86
C GLN A 58 23.58 -5.39 1.31
#